data_9d894c388887e5babe0c366cd8ef44b6
#
_entry.id   9d894c388887e5babe0c366cd8ef44b6
#
_cell.length_a   1.000
_cell.length_b   1.000
_cell.length_c   1.000
_cell.angle_alpha   90.00
_cell.angle_beta   90.00
_cell.angle_gamma   90.00
#
_symmetry.space_group_name_H-M   'P 1'
#
loop_
_entity.id
_entity.type
_entity.pdbx_description
1 polymer ?
#
loop_
_entity_poly.entity_id
_entity_poly.type
_entity_poly.pdbx_seq_one_letter_code
_entity_poly.pdbx_strand_id
1 'polypeptide(L)' 'MDWNRVEGNWKQFKGSLKEQWGKLTDDDLDQINGRREQLEGKIQERYGLEKDRVRSDVDDWYTRQEWPPE' A
#
# COMPACT_ATOMS: atom_id res chain seq x y z
N MET A 1 -3.72 7.81 -11.45
CA MET A 1 -2.82 7.00 -10.59
C MET A 1 -2.36 5.79 -11.37
N ASP A 2 -1.05 5.54 -11.35
CA ASP A 2 -0.48 4.37 -12.03
C ASP A 2 0.09 3.40 -10.99
N TRP A 3 -0.74 2.48 -10.52
CA TRP A 3 -0.34 1.51 -9.51
C TRP A 3 0.71 0.51 -10.02
N ASN A 4 0.85 0.37 -11.34
CA ASN A 4 1.89 -0.50 -11.91
C ASN A 4 3.29 -0.08 -11.46
N ARG A 5 3.50 1.20 -11.18
CA ARG A 5 4.78 1.70 -10.67
C ARG A 5 5.07 1.15 -9.27
N VAL A 6 4.04 1.07 -8.43
CA VAL A 6 4.18 0.49 -7.09
C VAL A 6 4.44 -1.02 -7.20
N GLU A 7 3.67 -1.71 -8.03
CA GLU A 7 3.83 -3.15 -8.22
C GLU A 7 5.22 -3.49 -8.77
N GLY A 8 5.68 -2.74 -9.76
CA GLY A 8 6.99 -2.97 -10.36
C GLY A 8 8.17 -2.65 -9.44
N ASN A 9 7.95 -1.85 -8.40
CA ASN A 9 8.99 -1.45 -7.44
C ASN A 9 8.60 -1.87 -6.01
N TRP A 10 7.93 -3.00 -5.89
CA TRP A 10 7.32 -3.41 -4.62
C TRP A 10 8.29 -3.46 -3.45
N LYS A 11 9.48 -4.01 -3.65
CA LYS A 11 10.49 -4.09 -2.57
C LYS A 11 10.85 -2.70 -2.04
N GLN A 12 10.90 -1.72 -2.92
CA GLN A 12 11.24 -0.35 -2.55
C GLN A 12 10.12 0.29 -1.74
N PHE A 13 8.86 -0.03 -2.04
CA PHE A 13 7.71 0.59 -1.38
C PHE A 13 7.27 -0.13 -0.10
N LYS A 14 7.73 -1.34 0.15
CA LYS A 14 7.35 -2.09 1.37
C LYS A 14 7.65 -1.31 2.65
N GLY A 15 8.82 -0.70 2.73
CA GLY A 15 9.20 0.09 3.90
C GLY A 15 8.29 1.28 4.13
N SER A 16 7.95 1.99 3.07
CA SER A 16 7.05 3.14 3.14
C SER A 16 5.64 2.73 3.57
N LEU A 17 5.15 1.60 3.05
CA LEU A 17 3.85 1.07 3.43
C LEU A 17 3.82 0.67 4.90
N LYS A 18 4.87 0.02 5.37
CA LYS A 18 4.96 -0.40 6.77
C LYS A 18 5.05 0.81 7.70
N GLU A 19 5.69 1.87 7.27
CA GLU A 19 5.77 3.13 8.02
C GLU A 19 4.40 3.78 8.13
N GLN A 20 3.62 3.78 7.04
CA GLN A 20 2.29 4.36 7.02
C GLN A 20 1.26 3.49 7.76
N TRP A 21 1.35 2.18 7.60
CA TRP A 21 0.45 1.21 8.21
C TRP A 21 1.24 0.21 9.06
N GLY A 22 1.61 0.65 10.26
CA GLY A 22 2.48 -0.11 11.16
C GLY A 22 1.92 -1.46 11.61
N LYS A 23 0.60 -1.67 11.49
CA LYS A 23 -0.02 -2.94 11.84
C LYS A 23 0.18 -4.02 10.78
N LEU A 24 0.61 -3.65 9.57
CA LEU A 24 0.94 -4.62 8.54
C LEU A 24 2.27 -5.28 8.87
N THR A 25 2.29 -6.61 8.80
CA THR A 25 3.51 -7.38 9.03
C THR A 25 4.28 -7.58 7.73
N ASP A 26 5.54 -8.03 7.82
CA ASP A 26 6.31 -8.36 6.62
C ASP A 26 5.63 -9.47 5.83
N ASP A 27 5.02 -10.45 6.52
CA ASP A 27 4.26 -11.51 5.86
C ASP A 27 3.06 -10.95 5.10
N ASP A 28 2.34 -9.98 5.70
CA ASP A 28 1.22 -9.34 5.02
C ASP A 28 1.69 -8.67 3.74
N LEU A 29 2.80 -7.95 3.80
CA LEU A 29 3.36 -7.26 2.63
C LEU A 29 3.81 -8.23 1.55
N ASP A 30 4.39 -9.35 1.94
CA ASP A 30 4.78 -10.38 1.00
C ASP A 30 3.57 -11.02 0.30
N GLN A 31 2.48 -11.24 1.04
CA GLN A 31 1.23 -11.76 0.48
C GLN A 31 0.59 -10.78 -0.49
N ILE A 32 0.65 -9.48 -0.17
CA ILE A 32 0.12 -8.42 -1.03
C ILE A 32 0.86 -8.40 -2.37
N ASN A 33 2.17 -8.54 -2.33
CA ASN A 33 3.02 -8.64 -3.52
C ASN A 33 2.71 -7.60 -4.61
N GLY A 34 2.50 -6.36 -4.17
CA GLY A 34 2.25 -5.24 -5.09
C GLY A 34 0.81 -5.08 -5.55
N ARG A 35 -0.08 -5.99 -5.19
CA ARG A 35 -1.48 -5.94 -5.64
C ARG A 35 -2.30 -5.00 -4.76
N ARG A 36 -2.88 -3.97 -5.37
CA ARG A 36 -3.64 -2.96 -4.64
C ARG A 36 -4.84 -3.55 -3.88
N GLU A 37 -5.58 -4.45 -4.49
CA GLU A 37 -6.75 -5.06 -3.83
C GLU A 37 -6.35 -5.82 -2.58
N GLN A 38 -5.22 -6.53 -2.64
CA GLN A 38 -4.71 -7.27 -1.49
C GLN A 38 -4.26 -6.30 -0.39
N LEU A 39 -3.62 -5.21 -0.77
CA LEU A 39 -3.22 -4.18 0.20
C LEU A 39 -4.44 -3.60 0.90
N GLU A 40 -5.46 -3.20 0.15
CA GLU A 40 -6.68 -2.63 0.72
C GLU A 40 -7.37 -3.62 1.65
N GLY A 41 -7.44 -4.88 1.25
CA GLY A 41 -8.04 -5.92 2.08
C GLY A 41 -7.28 -6.14 3.39
N LYS A 42 -5.97 -6.13 3.36
CA LYS A 42 -5.16 -6.28 4.57
C LYS A 42 -5.32 -5.08 5.51
N ILE A 43 -5.36 -3.87 4.97
CA ILE A 43 -5.59 -2.67 5.78
C ILE A 43 -6.97 -2.74 6.44
N GLN A 44 -8.01 -3.11 5.69
CA GLN A 44 -9.34 -3.29 6.25
C GLN A 44 -9.34 -4.29 7.39
N GLU A 45 -8.67 -5.42 7.20
CA GLU A 45 -8.60 -6.48 8.21
C GLU A 45 -7.89 -6.02 9.48
N ARG A 46 -6.75 -5.34 9.32
CA ARG A 46 -5.92 -4.95 10.48
C ARG A 46 -6.44 -3.74 11.22
N TYR A 47 -7.12 -2.83 10.53
CA TYR A 47 -7.58 -1.55 11.12
C TYR A 47 -9.08 -1.47 11.30
N GLY A 48 -9.85 -2.39 10.73
CA GLY A 48 -11.30 -2.37 10.83
C GLY A 48 -11.96 -1.18 10.15
N LEU A 49 -11.38 -0.68 9.07
CA LEU A 49 -11.87 0.49 8.35
C LEU A 49 -12.76 0.09 7.18
N GLU A 50 -13.63 1.03 6.77
CA GLU A 50 -14.44 0.84 5.58
C GLU A 50 -13.58 0.92 4.32
N LYS A 51 -14.03 0.23 3.27
CA LYS A 51 -13.30 0.15 2.01
C LYS A 51 -13.05 1.53 1.40
N ASP A 52 -14.03 2.41 1.41
CA ASP A 52 -13.88 3.75 0.84
C ASP A 52 -12.82 4.56 1.59
N ARG A 53 -12.78 4.43 2.90
CA ARG A 53 -11.76 5.06 3.73
C ARG A 53 -10.37 4.54 3.39
N VAL A 54 -10.25 3.22 3.26
CA VAL A 54 -8.96 2.60 2.92
C VAL A 54 -8.48 3.03 1.55
N ARG A 55 -9.38 3.06 0.57
CA ARG A 55 -9.03 3.50 -0.79
C ARG A 55 -8.54 4.93 -0.80
N SER A 56 -9.21 5.81 -0.06
CA SER A 56 -8.80 7.21 0.07
C SER A 56 -7.41 7.31 0.72
N ASP A 57 -7.17 6.55 1.78
CA ASP A 57 -5.88 6.56 2.48
C ASP A 57 -4.76 6.05 1.57
N VAL A 58 -5.03 5.02 0.77
CA VAL A 58 -4.05 4.49 -0.19
C VAL A 58 -3.76 5.52 -1.28
N ASP A 59 -4.78 6.21 -1.78
CA ASP A 59 -4.60 7.27 -2.77
C ASP A 59 -3.74 8.40 -2.22
N ASP A 60 -3.99 8.81 -0.97
CA ASP A 60 -3.19 9.85 -0.31
C ASP A 60 -1.74 9.42 -0.14
N TRP A 61 -1.52 8.16 0.27
CA TRP A 61 -0.17 7.62 0.39
C TRP A 61 0.54 7.65 -0.96
N TYR A 62 -0.13 7.22 -2.03
CA TYR A 62 0.43 7.22 -3.38
C TYR A 62 0.87 8.62 -3.79
N THR A 63 0.03 9.61 -3.54
CA THR A 63 0.29 11.00 -3.93
C THR A 63 1.51 11.58 -3.21
N ARG A 64 1.77 11.15 -1.97
CA ARG A 64 2.87 11.65 -1.16
C ARG A 64 4.22 11.03 -1.49
N GLN A 65 4.25 9.98 -2.30
CA GLN A 65 5.52 9.33 -2.64
C GLN A 65 6.34 10.19 -3.59
N GLU A 66 7.66 10.15 -3.43
CA GLU A 66 8.57 10.77 -4.39
C GLU A 66 8.81 9.77 -5.51
N TRP A 67 8.28 10.11 -6.69
CA TRP A 67 8.42 9.26 -7.84
C TRP A 67 9.69 9.63 -8.60
N PRO A 68 10.52 8.67 -9.02
CA PRO A 68 11.66 8.99 -9.85
C PRO A 68 11.18 9.53 -11.19
N PRO A 69 11.93 10.43 -11.84
CA PRO A 69 11.57 10.90 -13.17
C PRO A 69 11.55 9.72 -14.15
N GLU A 70 10.59 9.75 -15.02
CA GLU A 70 10.47 8.73 -16.06
C GLU A 70 11.54 8.89 -17.14
#